data_c491003eac4aad3ab42e6a7012011897
#
_entry.id   c491003eac4aad3ab42e6a7012011897
#
_cell.length_a   1.000
_cell.length_b   1.000
_cell.length_c   1.000
_cell.angle_alpha   90.00
_cell.angle_beta   90.00
_cell.angle_gamma   90.00
#
_symmetry.space_group_name_H-M   'P 1'
#
loop_
_entity.id
_entity.type
_entity.pdbx_description
1 polymer ?
#
loop_
_entity_poly.entity_id
_entity_poly.type
_entity_poly.pdbx_seq_one_letter_code
_entity_poly.pdbx_strand_id
1 'polypeptide(L)'
;MRNIIKEFVTYWGSSTTDWNDGSEKRFVIERDEDLLKAGVEYGGKKMEKLSLNDIFSTGIVTGVDMENGYLPLVLYANDDLIIEVANCDVEQGGWHRNLGSDEFAFQYKGSRTLRSETGDITLNEGEMTVIPRGVAHQNVGKGPNIEITIYARKPLKRLAPKDAEKARNIMKMKDGAPITPVTLDTDPDAELS
;
A
#
# COMPACT_ATOMS: atom_id res chain seq x y z
N MET A 1 -17.75 1.11 -21.65
CA MET A 1 -16.28 0.91 -21.79
C MET A 1 -15.76 0.71 -20.37
N ARG A 2 -15.18 -0.44 -20.05
CA ARG A 2 -14.64 -0.65 -18.69
C ARG A 2 -13.45 0.28 -18.48
N ASN A 3 -13.49 1.08 -17.44
CA ASN A 3 -12.33 1.84 -17.01
C ASN A 3 -11.42 0.89 -16.22
N ILE A 4 -10.22 0.67 -16.71
CA ILE A 4 -9.26 -0.23 -16.09
C ILE A 4 -8.11 0.58 -15.55
N ILE A 5 -7.88 0.48 -14.24
CA ILE A 5 -6.68 1.00 -13.59
C ILE A 5 -5.55 0.01 -13.86
N LYS A 6 -4.47 0.49 -14.46
CA LYS A 6 -3.30 -0.32 -14.78
C LYS A 6 -2.17 -0.04 -13.80
N GLU A 7 -1.70 -1.11 -13.18
CA GLU A 7 -0.46 -1.09 -12.41
C GLU A 7 0.62 -1.84 -13.18
N PHE A 8 1.82 -1.31 -13.15
CA PHE A 8 2.98 -1.92 -13.75
C PHE A 8 3.87 -2.49 -12.66
N VAL A 9 4.05 -3.79 -12.72
CA VAL A 9 4.88 -4.51 -11.75
C VAL A 9 5.78 -5.49 -12.49
N THR A 10 6.94 -5.76 -11.96
CA THR A 10 7.82 -6.80 -12.50
C THR A 10 8.05 -7.87 -11.46
N TYR A 11 8.09 -9.12 -11.89
CA TYR A 11 8.32 -10.28 -11.07
C TYR A 11 9.44 -11.14 -11.65
N TRP A 12 10.21 -11.77 -10.78
CA TRP A 12 11.19 -12.78 -11.15
C TRP A 12 11.60 -13.64 -9.96
N GLY A 13 12.24 -14.75 -10.27
CA GLY A 13 12.91 -15.60 -9.28
C GLY A 13 11.98 -16.32 -8.30
N SER A 14 12.57 -16.74 -7.22
CA SER A 14 11.96 -17.44 -6.10
C SER A 14 12.51 -16.89 -4.78
N SER A 15 12.06 -17.44 -3.64
CA SER A 15 12.57 -17.03 -2.32
C SER A 15 14.08 -17.19 -2.13
N THR A 16 14.71 -18.05 -2.92
CA THR A 16 16.16 -18.31 -2.89
C THR A 16 16.93 -17.61 -4.00
N THR A 17 16.26 -16.92 -4.92
CA THR A 17 16.87 -16.23 -6.05
C THR A 17 17.42 -14.88 -5.62
N ASP A 18 18.54 -14.48 -6.22
CA ASP A 18 19.05 -13.12 -6.06
C ASP A 18 18.20 -12.10 -6.83
N TRP A 19 18.10 -10.90 -6.31
CA TRP A 19 17.26 -9.84 -6.88
C TRP A 19 17.67 -9.41 -8.31
N ASN A 20 18.85 -9.77 -8.77
CA ASN A 20 19.43 -9.41 -10.07
C ASN A 20 19.69 -10.62 -10.99
N ASP A 21 18.91 -11.68 -10.87
CA ASP A 21 19.11 -12.92 -11.67
C ASP A 21 18.85 -12.75 -13.19
N GLY A 22 18.35 -11.57 -13.61
CA GLY A 22 18.10 -11.26 -15.01
C GLY A 22 16.85 -11.89 -15.61
N SER A 23 16.06 -12.60 -14.84
CA SER A 23 14.81 -13.25 -15.30
C SER A 23 13.55 -12.40 -15.15
N GLU A 24 13.71 -11.12 -14.86
CA GLU A 24 12.63 -10.17 -14.60
C GLU A 24 11.62 -10.12 -15.75
N LYS A 25 10.35 -10.27 -15.42
CA LYS A 25 9.23 -10.16 -16.37
C LYS A 25 8.28 -9.05 -15.93
N ARG A 26 7.87 -8.23 -16.88
CA ARG A 26 6.92 -7.16 -16.65
C ARG A 26 5.49 -7.69 -16.73
N PHE A 27 4.70 -7.34 -15.75
CA PHE A 27 3.27 -7.61 -15.71
C PHE A 27 2.48 -6.30 -15.65
N VAL A 28 1.28 -6.36 -16.21
CA VAL A 28 0.28 -5.30 -16.07
C VAL A 28 -0.85 -5.90 -15.25
N ILE A 29 -1.07 -5.36 -14.06
CA ILE A 29 -2.22 -5.70 -13.23
C ILE A 29 -3.34 -4.77 -13.65
N GLU A 30 -4.42 -5.34 -14.17
CA GLU A 30 -5.61 -4.61 -14.55
C GLU A 30 -6.66 -4.75 -13.45
N ARG A 31 -7.07 -3.62 -12.88
CA ARG A 31 -8.12 -3.57 -11.88
C ARG A 31 -9.36 -2.92 -12.48
N ASP A 32 -10.51 -3.56 -12.32
CA ASP A 32 -11.78 -3.06 -12.80
C ASP A 32 -12.21 -1.85 -11.95
N GLU A 33 -12.12 -0.66 -12.55
CA GLU A 33 -12.48 0.60 -11.90
C GLU A 33 -13.97 0.64 -11.54
N ASP A 34 -14.83 0.02 -12.34
CA ASP A 34 -16.26 0.02 -12.08
C ASP A 34 -16.59 -0.81 -10.83
N LEU A 35 -15.87 -1.93 -10.60
CA LEU A 35 -15.95 -2.67 -9.34
C LEU A 35 -15.43 -1.86 -8.16
N LEU A 36 -14.36 -1.11 -8.37
CA LEU A 36 -13.80 -0.24 -7.33
C LEU A 36 -14.74 0.94 -7.04
N LYS A 37 -15.39 1.50 -8.06
CA LYS A 37 -16.35 2.61 -7.93
C LYS A 37 -17.71 2.18 -7.40
N ALA A 38 -18.15 0.95 -7.63
CA ALA A 38 -19.40 0.44 -7.08
C ALA A 38 -19.45 0.55 -5.55
N GLY A 39 -18.30 0.51 -4.89
CA GLY A 39 -18.18 0.84 -3.46
C GLY A 39 -18.35 2.34 -3.14
N VAL A 40 -18.06 3.24 -4.09
CA VAL A 40 -18.06 4.69 -3.85
C VAL A 40 -19.47 5.29 -3.94
N GLU A 41 -20.38 4.73 -4.73
CA GLU A 41 -21.76 5.19 -4.77
C GLU A 41 -22.48 5.04 -3.42
N TYR A 42 -22.05 4.09 -2.60
CA TYR A 42 -22.51 3.92 -1.23
C TYR A 42 -21.81 4.85 -0.23
N GLY A 43 -20.54 5.21 -0.48
CA GLY A 43 -19.70 5.99 0.45
C GLY A 43 -19.98 7.48 0.50
N GLY A 44 -20.79 8.02 -0.40
CA GLY A 44 -20.89 9.48 -0.57
C GLY A 44 -21.53 10.25 0.58
N LYS A 45 -22.21 9.62 1.55
CA LYS A 45 -23.00 10.33 2.58
C LYS A 45 -23.00 9.71 3.97
N LYS A 46 -22.41 8.55 4.18
CA LYS A 46 -22.36 7.88 5.49
C LYS A 46 -20.95 7.44 5.79
N MET A 47 -20.52 7.63 7.03
CA MET A 47 -19.34 6.95 7.52
C MET A 47 -19.65 5.46 7.65
N GLU A 48 -18.81 4.61 7.04
CA GLU A 48 -18.91 3.17 7.15
C GLU A 48 -17.75 2.64 7.97
N LYS A 49 -18.04 1.61 8.74
CA LYS A 49 -17.03 0.88 9.49
C LYS A 49 -16.69 -0.40 8.74
N LEU A 50 -15.44 -0.55 8.33
CA LEU A 50 -14.89 -1.81 7.85
C LEU A 50 -14.18 -2.52 9.00
N SER A 51 -14.46 -3.81 9.16
CA SER A 51 -13.78 -4.67 10.12
C SER A 51 -12.99 -5.72 9.37
N LEU A 52 -11.68 -5.70 9.49
CA LEU A 52 -10.82 -6.70 8.86
C LEU A 52 -11.13 -8.11 9.39
N ASN A 53 -11.47 -8.23 10.67
CA ASN A 53 -11.86 -9.52 11.24
C ASN A 53 -13.13 -10.06 10.57
N ASP A 54 -14.11 -9.20 10.30
CA ASP A 54 -15.34 -9.61 9.64
C ASP A 54 -15.08 -10.02 8.18
N ILE A 55 -14.24 -9.25 7.48
CA ILE A 55 -13.81 -9.55 6.11
C ILE A 55 -13.15 -10.93 6.06
N PHE A 56 -12.16 -11.19 6.91
CA PHE A 56 -11.45 -12.47 6.90
C PHE A 56 -12.30 -13.64 7.41
N SER A 57 -13.32 -13.39 8.23
CA SER A 57 -14.25 -14.44 8.69
C SER A 57 -15.14 -14.99 7.57
N THR A 58 -15.26 -14.28 6.46
CA THR A 58 -16.05 -14.75 5.29
C THR A 58 -15.35 -15.86 4.51
N GLY A 59 -14.11 -16.19 4.85
CA GLY A 59 -13.29 -17.17 4.11
C GLY A 59 -12.79 -16.65 2.77
N ILE A 60 -12.83 -15.34 2.53
CA ILE A 60 -12.22 -14.74 1.33
C ILE A 60 -10.72 -15.05 1.38
N VAL A 61 -10.26 -15.73 0.35
CA VAL A 61 -8.82 -15.95 0.16
C VAL A 61 -8.22 -14.65 -0.33
N THR A 62 -7.34 -14.09 0.47
CA THR A 62 -6.53 -12.92 0.10
C THR A 62 -5.07 -13.30 0.24
N GLY A 63 -4.21 -12.74 -0.59
CA GLY A 63 -2.79 -13.01 -0.52
C GLY A 63 -2.25 -13.67 -1.79
N VAL A 64 -1.27 -14.54 -1.65
CA VAL A 64 -0.64 -15.22 -2.79
C VAL A 64 -1.31 -16.56 -3.05
N ASP A 65 -1.80 -16.72 -4.26
CA ASP A 65 -2.27 -17.98 -4.80
C ASP A 65 -1.31 -18.37 -5.93
N MET A 66 -0.73 -19.57 -5.82
CA MET A 66 0.25 -20.05 -6.79
C MET A 66 -0.31 -20.26 -8.20
N GLU A 67 -1.64 -20.47 -8.31
CA GLU A 67 -2.32 -20.63 -9.59
C GLU A 67 -2.79 -19.29 -10.17
N ASN A 68 -3.30 -18.41 -9.32
CA ASN A 68 -3.96 -17.16 -9.71
C ASN A 68 -3.13 -15.91 -9.38
N GLY A 69 -2.00 -16.05 -8.71
CA GLY A 69 -1.11 -14.95 -8.34
C GLY A 69 -1.48 -14.26 -7.05
N TYR A 70 -1.18 -12.96 -6.97
CA TYR A 70 -1.48 -12.15 -5.79
C TYR A 70 -2.94 -11.66 -5.83
N LEU A 71 -3.69 -11.98 -4.79
CA LEU A 71 -5.13 -11.72 -4.68
C LEU A 71 -5.44 -10.85 -3.45
N PRO A 72 -5.03 -9.59 -3.42
CA PRO A 72 -5.43 -8.69 -2.34
C PRO A 72 -6.88 -8.29 -2.47
N LEU A 73 -7.50 -7.94 -1.35
CA LEU A 73 -8.81 -7.32 -1.35
C LEU A 73 -8.63 -5.79 -1.41
N VAL A 74 -9.06 -5.18 -2.48
CA VAL A 74 -9.07 -3.72 -2.60
C VAL A 74 -10.21 -3.15 -1.76
N LEU A 75 -9.89 -2.26 -0.82
CA LEU A 75 -10.85 -1.60 0.06
C LEU A 75 -11.30 -0.25 -0.50
N TYR A 76 -10.35 0.54 -0.98
CA TYR A 76 -10.59 1.87 -1.54
C TYR A 76 -9.63 2.14 -2.68
N ALA A 77 -10.09 2.89 -3.67
CA ALA A 77 -9.23 3.35 -4.75
C ALA A 77 -9.72 4.67 -5.34
N ASN A 78 -8.78 5.42 -5.90
CA ASN A 78 -9.03 6.55 -6.80
C ASN A 78 -7.89 6.63 -7.83
N ASP A 79 -7.83 7.73 -8.59
CA ASP A 79 -6.83 7.87 -9.65
C ASP A 79 -5.38 7.89 -9.14
N ASP A 80 -5.16 8.28 -7.88
CA ASP A 80 -3.83 8.46 -7.29
C ASP A 80 -3.47 7.37 -6.26
N LEU A 81 -4.46 6.63 -5.76
CA LEU A 81 -4.29 5.79 -4.59
C LEU A 81 -5.10 4.50 -4.67
N ILE A 82 -4.49 3.40 -4.26
CA ILE A 82 -5.18 2.12 -4.03
C ILE A 82 -4.86 1.67 -2.61
N ILE A 83 -5.88 1.32 -1.84
CA ILE A 83 -5.75 0.76 -0.50
C ILE A 83 -6.27 -0.67 -0.53
N GLU A 84 -5.42 -1.60 -0.18
CA GLU A 84 -5.77 -3.01 -0.17
C GLU A 84 -5.32 -3.70 1.12
N VAL A 85 -5.88 -4.85 1.36
CA VAL A 85 -5.51 -5.71 2.47
C VAL A 85 -5.25 -7.11 1.96
N ALA A 86 -4.23 -7.74 2.51
CA ALA A 86 -3.91 -9.14 2.24
C ALA A 86 -3.69 -9.89 3.55
N ASN A 87 -4.14 -11.14 3.58
CA ASN A 87 -3.78 -12.09 4.61
C ASN A 87 -2.82 -13.09 3.96
N CYS A 88 -1.53 -12.88 4.20
CA CYS A 88 -0.47 -13.69 3.62
C CYS A 88 0.03 -14.68 4.67
N ASP A 89 -0.36 -15.94 4.56
CA ASP A 89 0.17 -17.01 5.38
C ASP A 89 1.26 -17.83 4.66
N VAL A 90 1.56 -17.44 3.43
CA VAL A 90 2.58 -18.07 2.59
C VAL A 90 3.66 -17.07 2.22
N GLU A 91 4.86 -17.61 2.02
CA GLU A 91 5.99 -16.83 1.52
C GLU A 91 5.75 -16.44 0.06
N GLN A 92 5.93 -15.15 -0.25
CA GLN A 92 5.86 -14.69 -1.63
C GLN A 92 7.06 -15.26 -2.42
N GLY A 93 6.75 -16.05 -3.43
CA GLY A 93 7.73 -16.89 -4.11
C GLY A 93 8.72 -16.16 -5.03
N GLY A 94 8.63 -14.85 -5.24
CA GLY A 94 9.49 -14.16 -6.20
C GLY A 94 9.80 -12.72 -5.83
N TRP A 95 10.88 -12.22 -6.39
CA TRP A 95 11.22 -10.81 -6.38
C TRP A 95 10.28 -10.03 -7.30
N HIS A 96 9.96 -8.81 -6.91
CA HIS A 96 9.19 -7.90 -7.75
C HIS A 96 9.54 -6.44 -7.45
N ARG A 97 9.10 -5.55 -8.31
CA ARG A 97 9.14 -4.11 -8.10
C ARG A 97 7.93 -3.44 -8.73
N ASN A 98 7.38 -2.47 -8.04
CA ASN A 98 6.32 -1.63 -8.56
C ASN A 98 6.93 -0.51 -9.41
N LEU A 99 6.49 -0.36 -10.64
CA LEU A 99 7.02 0.66 -11.54
C LEU A 99 6.16 1.92 -11.60
N GLY A 100 4.89 1.81 -11.23
CA GLY A 100 3.89 2.88 -11.34
C GLY A 100 3.55 3.59 -10.03
N SER A 101 3.98 3.06 -8.89
CA SER A 101 3.59 3.57 -7.57
C SER A 101 4.67 3.32 -6.52
N ASP A 102 4.69 4.16 -5.50
CA ASP A 102 5.31 3.84 -4.23
C ASP A 102 4.37 2.94 -3.44
N GLU A 103 4.91 2.02 -2.66
CA GLU A 103 4.14 1.11 -1.83
C GLU A 103 4.35 1.45 -0.37
N PHE A 104 3.29 1.93 0.29
CA PHE A 104 3.27 2.06 1.74
C PHE A 104 2.75 0.76 2.32
N ALA A 105 3.56 0.09 3.12
CA ALA A 105 3.27 -1.19 3.73
C ALA A 105 3.11 -1.04 5.24
N PHE A 106 1.97 -1.44 5.78
CA PHE A 106 1.66 -1.44 7.21
C PHE A 106 1.37 -2.86 7.68
N GLN A 107 2.12 -3.32 8.66
CA GLN A 107 1.89 -4.63 9.29
C GLN A 107 0.81 -4.51 10.37
N TYR A 108 -0.41 -4.94 10.02
CA TYR A 108 -1.55 -4.88 10.93
C TYR A 108 -1.52 -6.00 11.97
N LYS A 109 -1.12 -7.22 11.56
CA LYS A 109 -1.06 -8.39 12.45
C LYS A 109 0.06 -9.32 12.04
N GLY A 110 0.74 -9.92 13.02
CA GLY A 110 1.88 -10.80 12.78
C GLY A 110 3.14 -10.04 12.40
N SER A 111 4.04 -10.71 11.71
CA SER A 111 5.29 -10.09 11.24
C SER A 111 5.73 -10.65 9.90
N ARG A 112 6.47 -9.87 9.15
CA ARG A 112 7.10 -10.28 7.90
C ARG A 112 8.44 -9.60 7.71
N THR A 113 9.31 -10.23 6.92
CA THR A 113 10.54 -9.62 6.46
C THR A 113 10.40 -9.20 5.00
N LEU A 114 10.72 -7.96 4.73
CA LEU A 114 10.89 -7.43 3.40
C LEU A 114 12.37 -7.49 3.06
N ARG A 115 12.73 -8.40 2.16
CA ARG A 115 14.06 -8.41 1.54
C ARG A 115 14.05 -7.38 0.41
N SER A 116 15.08 -6.58 0.30
CA SER A 116 15.17 -5.63 -0.80
C SER A 116 16.62 -5.44 -1.28
N GLU A 117 16.75 -4.91 -2.49
CA GLU A 117 18.07 -4.53 -3.05
C GLU A 117 18.75 -3.43 -2.24
N THR A 118 18.01 -2.72 -1.38
CA THR A 118 18.52 -1.67 -0.51
C THR A 118 18.74 -2.10 0.94
N GLY A 119 18.52 -3.38 1.24
CA GLY A 119 18.65 -3.98 2.56
C GLY A 119 17.32 -4.57 3.07
N ASP A 120 17.44 -5.50 3.99
CA ASP A 120 16.30 -6.22 4.55
C ASP A 120 15.77 -5.51 5.78
N ILE A 121 14.44 -5.49 5.93
CA ILE A 121 13.76 -5.02 7.13
C ILE A 121 12.70 -6.01 7.58
N THR A 122 12.50 -6.13 8.88
CA THR A 122 11.38 -6.89 9.44
C THR A 122 10.36 -5.90 10.00
N LEU A 123 9.11 -6.07 9.57
CA LEU A 123 7.98 -5.34 10.12
C LEU A 123 7.23 -6.25 11.10
N ASN A 124 7.08 -5.78 12.31
CA ASN A 124 6.23 -6.37 13.34
C ASN A 124 4.87 -5.66 13.37
N GLU A 125 3.95 -6.22 14.10
CA GLU A 125 2.62 -5.63 14.31
C GLU A 125 2.71 -4.16 14.72
N GLY A 126 2.01 -3.28 13.99
CA GLY A 126 2.02 -1.83 14.19
C GLY A 126 3.15 -1.08 13.48
N GLU A 127 4.07 -1.78 12.82
CA GLU A 127 5.17 -1.15 12.10
C GLU A 127 4.83 -0.93 10.61
N MET A 128 5.51 0.03 10.00
CA MET A 128 5.27 0.42 8.61
C MET A 128 6.55 0.84 7.90
N THR A 129 6.52 0.78 6.58
CA THR A 129 7.58 1.30 5.70
C THR A 129 7.00 1.85 4.41
N VAL A 130 7.82 2.54 3.64
CA VAL A 130 7.56 2.88 2.25
C VAL A 130 8.62 2.20 1.39
N ILE A 131 8.16 1.43 0.43
CA ILE A 131 9.00 0.86 -0.63
C ILE A 131 8.88 1.79 -1.83
N PRO A 132 9.93 2.52 -2.18
CA PRO A 132 9.90 3.42 -3.32
C PRO A 132 9.69 2.65 -4.63
N ARG A 133 9.01 3.25 -5.59
CA ARG A 133 8.86 2.66 -6.93
C ARG A 133 10.21 2.28 -7.52
N GLY A 134 10.22 1.15 -8.21
CA GLY A 134 11.43 0.62 -8.83
C GLY A 134 12.35 -0.16 -7.89
N VAL A 135 12.14 -0.10 -6.58
CA VAL A 135 12.95 -0.89 -5.64
C VAL A 135 12.51 -2.34 -5.67
N ALA A 136 13.46 -3.21 -6.00
CA ALA A 136 13.24 -4.64 -5.98
C ALA A 136 13.09 -5.16 -4.55
N HIS A 137 12.05 -5.93 -4.31
CA HIS A 137 11.78 -6.51 -3.00
C HIS A 137 11.02 -7.83 -3.08
N GLN A 138 10.99 -8.53 -1.96
CA GLN A 138 10.33 -9.82 -1.80
C GLN A 138 9.82 -9.94 -0.37
N ASN A 139 8.59 -10.40 -0.21
CA ASN A 139 8.05 -10.74 1.10
C ASN A 139 8.50 -12.13 1.51
N VAL A 140 9.17 -12.23 2.63
CA VAL A 140 9.51 -13.50 3.27
C VAL A 140 8.92 -13.52 4.67
N GLY A 141 7.89 -14.31 4.84
CA GLY A 141 7.21 -14.46 6.13
C GLY A 141 6.51 -15.80 6.17
N LYS A 142 6.49 -16.40 7.34
CA LYS A 142 5.74 -17.64 7.58
C LYS A 142 4.71 -17.39 8.67
N GLY A 143 3.53 -17.89 8.42
CA GLY A 143 2.44 -17.81 9.37
C GLY A 143 1.48 -16.66 9.08
N PRO A 144 0.34 -16.65 9.77
CA PRO A 144 -0.69 -15.66 9.54
C PRO A 144 -0.16 -14.25 9.74
N ASN A 145 -0.21 -13.45 8.70
CA ASN A 145 0.10 -12.04 8.79
C ASN A 145 -0.89 -11.25 7.93
N ILE A 146 -1.33 -10.14 8.44
CA ILE A 146 -2.25 -9.24 7.76
C ILE A 146 -1.53 -7.94 7.50
N GLU A 147 -1.47 -7.58 6.25
CA GLU A 147 -0.91 -6.31 5.80
C GLU A 147 -1.98 -5.41 5.19
N ILE A 148 -1.80 -4.13 5.39
CA ILE A 148 -2.51 -3.09 4.65
C ILE A 148 -1.49 -2.42 3.76
N THR A 149 -1.76 -2.44 2.46
CA THR A 149 -0.88 -1.84 1.47
C THR A 149 -1.57 -0.66 0.81
N ILE A 150 -0.83 0.42 0.64
CA ILE A 150 -1.29 1.61 -0.05
C ILE A 150 -0.33 1.87 -1.21
N TYR A 151 -0.83 1.72 -2.43
CA TYR A 151 -0.08 2.11 -3.63
C TYR A 151 -0.40 3.56 -3.96
N ALA A 152 0.63 4.40 -3.96
CA ALA A 152 0.52 5.81 -4.27
C ALA A 152 1.19 6.12 -5.62
N ARG A 153 0.42 6.59 -6.60
CA ARG A 153 0.95 6.95 -7.92
C ARG A 153 1.80 8.22 -7.88
N LYS A 154 1.48 9.14 -6.99
CA LYS A 154 2.33 10.28 -6.70
C LYS A 154 3.41 9.87 -5.69
N PRO A 155 4.66 10.32 -5.87
CA PRO A 155 5.74 9.95 -4.96
C PRO A 155 5.46 10.36 -3.52
N LEU A 156 5.68 9.42 -2.59
CA LEU A 156 5.61 9.69 -1.16
C LEU A 156 6.92 10.29 -0.68
N LYS A 157 6.84 11.39 0.05
CA LYS A 157 8.00 12.02 0.69
C LYS A 157 7.96 11.73 2.19
N ARG A 158 9.01 11.11 2.71
CA ARG A 158 9.18 11.01 4.16
C ARG A 158 9.61 12.37 4.70
N LEU A 159 8.87 12.91 5.62
CA LEU A 159 9.29 14.11 6.33
C LEU A 159 10.39 13.77 7.32
N ALA A 160 11.47 14.57 7.31
CA ALA A 160 12.48 14.46 8.34
C ALA A 160 11.89 14.86 9.70
N PRO A 161 12.42 14.38 10.84
CA PRO A 161 11.93 14.77 12.15
C PRO A 161 11.86 16.28 12.38
N LYS A 162 12.83 17.05 11.84
CA LYS A 162 12.81 18.52 11.88
C LYS A 162 11.64 19.15 11.11
N ASP A 163 11.10 18.45 10.11
CA ASP A 163 9.99 18.91 9.29
C ASP A 163 8.65 18.41 9.84
N ALA A 164 8.66 17.50 10.80
CA ALA A 164 7.45 16.95 11.41
C ALA A 164 6.56 18.04 12.03
N GLU A 165 7.15 19.12 12.54
CA GLU A 165 6.40 20.27 13.03
C GLU A 165 5.64 20.98 11.91
N LYS A 166 6.22 21.08 10.72
CA LYS A 166 5.56 21.64 9.53
C LYS A 166 4.42 20.76 9.03
N ALA A 167 4.55 19.44 9.22
CA ALA A 167 3.54 18.47 8.83
C ALA A 167 2.37 18.37 9.82
N ARG A 168 2.44 19.03 10.97
CA ARG A 168 1.33 19.04 11.93
C ARG A 168 0.21 19.94 11.46
N ASN A 169 -0.99 19.42 11.49
CA ASN A 169 -2.18 20.25 11.40
C ASN A 169 -2.32 21.05 12.69
N ILE A 170 -2.18 22.35 12.60
CA ILE A 170 -2.35 23.25 13.75
C ILE A 170 -3.78 23.75 13.74
N MET A 171 -4.54 23.32 14.75
CA MET A 171 -5.87 23.85 15.00
C MET A 171 -5.75 25.01 15.98
N LYS A 172 -6.08 26.21 15.53
CA LYS A 172 -6.09 27.41 16.37
C LYS A 172 -7.53 27.72 16.75
N MET A 173 -7.81 27.78 18.05
CA MET A 173 -9.03 28.36 18.57
C MET A 173 -8.80 29.87 18.78
N LYS A 174 -9.67 30.69 18.24
CA LYS A 174 -9.66 32.12 18.45
C LYS A 174 -11.01 32.50 19.06
N ASP A 175 -11.00 32.88 20.34
CA ASP A 175 -12.09 33.46 21.10
C ASP A 175 -13.51 33.10 20.64
N GLY A 176 -13.90 31.86 20.75
CA GLY A 176 -15.22 31.35 20.36
C GLY A 176 -15.48 31.23 18.87
N ALA A 177 -14.48 31.50 18.04
CA ALA A 177 -14.57 31.25 16.60
C ALA A 177 -14.45 29.72 16.30
N PRO A 178 -15.07 29.24 15.22
CA PRO A 178 -14.90 27.88 14.80
C PRO A 178 -13.42 27.56 14.64
N ILE A 179 -13.02 26.33 15.01
CA ILE A 179 -11.68 25.84 14.79
C ILE A 179 -11.45 25.79 13.28
N THR A 180 -10.54 26.62 12.80
CA THR A 180 -10.12 26.55 11.41
C THR A 180 -8.84 25.72 11.37
N PRO A 181 -8.86 24.55 10.75
CA PRO A 181 -7.64 23.79 10.53
C PRO A 181 -6.71 24.64 9.68
N VAL A 182 -5.52 24.91 10.18
CA VAL A 182 -4.45 25.42 9.32
C VAL A 182 -3.82 24.21 8.69
N THR A 183 -4.29 23.83 7.51
CA THR A 183 -3.53 22.89 6.68
C THR A 183 -2.26 23.60 6.26
N LEU A 184 -1.14 23.00 6.58
CA LEU A 184 0.09 23.34 5.90
C LEU A 184 -0.17 23.09 4.42
N ASP A 185 0.17 24.09 3.62
CA ASP A 185 0.06 23.98 2.17
C ASP A 185 0.87 22.79 1.72
N THR A 186 0.19 21.70 1.48
CA THR A 186 0.78 20.45 1.00
C THR A 186 0.82 20.48 -0.51
N ASP A 187 1.11 21.64 -1.11
CA ASP A 187 1.46 21.67 -2.51
C ASP A 187 2.60 20.65 -2.70
N PRO A 188 2.35 19.54 -3.40
CA PRO A 188 3.37 18.52 -3.61
C PRO A 188 4.56 19.06 -4.39
N ASP A 189 4.42 20.21 -5.04
CA ASP A 189 5.46 20.91 -5.79
C ASP A 189 6.07 22.07 -5.00
N ALA A 190 5.57 22.39 -3.80
CA ALA A 190 6.23 23.34 -2.94
C ALA A 190 7.58 22.76 -2.52
N GLU A 191 8.64 23.28 -3.09
CA GLU A 191 9.99 23.01 -2.60
C GLU A 191 10.02 23.36 -1.11
N LEU A 192 10.23 22.34 -0.29
CA LEU A 192 10.52 22.51 1.13
C LEU A 192 11.87 23.20 1.22
N SER A 193 11.87 24.52 1.04
CA SER A 193 13.04 25.39 1.21
C SER A 193 13.41 25.51 2.69
#